data_b55bdfcde38eced97086bfeeb3b760a1
#
_entry.id   b55bdfcde38eced97086bfeeb3b760a1
#
_cell.length_a   1.000
_cell.length_b   1.000
_cell.length_c   1.000
_cell.angle_alpha   90.00
_cell.angle_beta   90.00
_cell.angle_gamma   90.00
#
_symmetry.space_group_name_H-M   'P 1'
#
loop_
_entity.id
_entity.type
_entity.pdbx_description
1 polymer ?
#
loop_
_entity_poly.entity_id
_entity_poly.type
_entity_poly.pdbx_seq_one_letter_code
_entity_poly.pdbx_strand_id
1 'polypeptide(L)'
;MKKFLRITIIAFVVLLAAALVAPFIFKDKIIAAIKNAANENLTATFDFKDLDLSFIRSFPSVYLALNDVSIVGKDVFKGDTLISASSVQIKAEFWKLITSGNTQIKYFGLIQPRIHLIALKDGKVNWDITKPEKETPAKAEESSPFHFSLK
;
A
#
# COMPACT_ATOMS: atom_id res chain seq x y z
N MET A 1 -37.44 28.57 -0.76
CA MET A 1 -36.06 28.58 -0.23
C MET A 1 -35.84 27.55 0.88
N LYS A 2 -36.63 27.51 1.99
CA LYS A 2 -36.38 26.57 3.10
C LYS A 2 -36.46 25.07 2.72
N LYS A 3 -37.35 24.67 1.79
CA LYS A 3 -37.47 23.27 1.33
C LYS A 3 -36.24 22.84 0.50
N PHE A 4 -35.79 23.71 -0.40
CA PHE A 4 -34.60 23.47 -1.21
C PHE A 4 -33.36 23.29 -0.33
N LEU A 5 -33.14 24.18 0.64
CA LEU A 5 -32.04 24.09 1.60
C LEU A 5 -32.05 22.77 2.40
N ARG A 6 -33.23 22.32 2.85
CA ARG A 6 -33.38 21.04 3.55
C ARG A 6 -32.98 19.86 2.66
N ILE A 7 -33.43 19.84 1.40
CA ILE A 7 -33.08 18.77 0.45
C ILE A 7 -31.58 18.74 0.19
N THR A 8 -30.95 19.90 0.01
CA THR A 8 -29.49 19.99 -0.18
C THR A 8 -28.72 19.49 1.03
N ILE A 9 -29.15 19.82 2.24
CA ILE A 9 -28.51 19.33 3.47
C ILE A 9 -28.67 17.82 3.59
N ILE A 10 -29.86 17.29 3.33
CA ILE A 10 -30.11 15.83 3.39
C ILE A 10 -29.24 15.10 2.35
N ALA A 11 -29.21 15.61 1.12
CA ALA A 11 -28.38 15.04 0.06
C ALA A 11 -26.88 15.05 0.42
N PHE A 12 -26.40 16.14 1.02
CA PHE A 12 -25.02 16.25 1.50
C PHE A 12 -24.71 15.26 2.63
N VAL A 13 -25.63 15.11 3.61
CA VAL A 13 -25.47 14.14 4.70
C VAL A 13 -25.45 12.71 4.18
N VAL A 14 -26.34 12.37 3.23
CA VAL A 14 -26.36 11.03 2.59
C VAL A 14 -25.08 10.76 1.83
N LEU A 15 -24.59 11.74 1.06
CA LEU A 15 -23.32 11.62 0.33
C LEU A 15 -22.13 11.42 1.29
N LEU A 16 -22.10 12.17 2.39
CA LEU A 16 -21.08 12.04 3.42
C LEU A 16 -21.13 10.66 4.09
N ALA A 17 -22.34 10.18 4.45
CA ALA A 17 -22.52 8.86 5.01
C ALA A 17 -22.09 7.75 4.03
N ALA A 18 -22.45 7.86 2.76
CA ALA A 18 -22.00 6.93 1.72
C ALA A 18 -20.47 6.92 1.58
N ALA A 19 -19.82 8.08 1.59
CA ALA A 19 -18.36 8.18 1.52
C ALA A 19 -17.65 7.55 2.74
N LEU A 20 -18.27 7.61 3.92
CA LEU A 20 -17.74 6.98 5.14
C LEU A 20 -17.92 5.46 5.15
N VAL A 21 -18.97 4.95 4.53
CA VAL A 21 -19.29 3.50 4.50
C VAL A 21 -18.61 2.80 3.32
N ALA A 22 -18.36 3.50 2.22
CA ALA A 22 -17.76 2.94 1.01
C ALA A 22 -16.45 2.15 1.26
N PRO A 23 -15.46 2.62 2.05
CA PRO A 23 -14.25 1.86 2.32
C PRO A 23 -14.50 0.50 2.96
N PHE A 24 -15.52 0.39 3.79
CA PHE A 24 -15.87 -0.87 4.46
C PHE A 24 -16.49 -1.89 3.48
N ILE A 25 -17.33 -1.41 2.55
CA ILE A 25 -17.97 -2.26 1.54
C ILE A 25 -16.95 -2.76 0.52
N PHE A 26 -15.96 -1.92 0.16
CA PHE A 26 -14.96 -2.25 -0.85
C PHE A 26 -13.66 -2.81 -0.27
N LYS A 27 -13.58 -3.05 1.05
CA LYS A 27 -12.37 -3.51 1.74
C LYS A 27 -11.76 -4.74 1.06
N ASP A 28 -12.54 -5.78 0.79
CA ASP A 28 -12.05 -7.02 0.18
C ASP A 28 -11.50 -6.81 -1.23
N LYS A 29 -12.12 -5.90 -2.00
CA LYS A 29 -11.62 -5.54 -3.35
C LYS A 29 -10.30 -4.79 -3.27
N ILE A 30 -10.15 -3.91 -2.29
CA ILE A 30 -8.90 -3.17 -2.05
C ILE A 30 -7.79 -4.15 -1.62
N ILE A 31 -8.08 -5.07 -0.70
CA ILE A 31 -7.15 -6.13 -0.28
C ILE A 31 -6.69 -6.95 -1.49
N ALA A 32 -7.63 -7.43 -2.30
CA ALA A 32 -7.31 -8.21 -3.49
C ALA A 32 -6.45 -7.41 -4.49
N ALA A 33 -6.79 -6.14 -4.73
CA ALA A 33 -6.05 -5.27 -5.64
C ALA A 33 -4.60 -5.05 -5.18
N ILE A 34 -4.39 -4.80 -3.86
CA ILE A 34 -3.05 -4.63 -3.30
C ILE A 34 -2.23 -5.92 -3.43
N LYS A 35 -2.82 -7.08 -3.05
CA LYS A 35 -2.14 -8.38 -3.16
C LYS A 35 -1.76 -8.70 -4.61
N ASN A 36 -2.67 -8.51 -5.54
CA ASN A 36 -2.43 -8.76 -6.97
C ASN A 36 -1.32 -7.86 -7.50
N ALA A 37 -1.43 -6.54 -7.29
CA ALA A 37 -0.43 -5.59 -7.76
C ALA A 37 0.98 -5.88 -7.20
N ALA A 38 1.09 -6.25 -5.92
CA ALA A 38 2.35 -6.64 -5.33
C ALA A 38 2.88 -7.95 -5.95
N ASN A 39 2.04 -8.99 -6.06
CA ASN A 39 2.44 -10.31 -6.57
C ASN A 39 2.72 -10.33 -8.08
N GLU A 40 2.16 -9.39 -8.84
CA GLU A 40 2.50 -9.21 -10.27
C GLU A 40 3.95 -8.75 -10.46
N ASN A 41 4.49 -7.96 -9.54
CA ASN A 41 5.82 -7.37 -9.63
C ASN A 41 6.89 -8.15 -8.84
N LEU A 42 6.49 -9.13 -8.02
CA LEU A 42 7.40 -9.90 -7.17
C LEU A 42 7.58 -11.34 -7.66
N THR A 43 8.81 -11.85 -7.55
CA THR A 43 9.15 -13.27 -7.68
C THR A 43 8.92 -14.05 -6.37
N ALA A 44 8.46 -13.39 -5.32
CA ALA A 44 8.01 -13.94 -4.04
C ALA A 44 6.49 -13.84 -3.90
N THR A 45 5.92 -14.43 -2.85
CA THR A 45 4.51 -14.29 -2.51
C THR A 45 4.36 -13.25 -1.40
N PHE A 46 3.74 -12.13 -1.73
CA PHE A 46 3.33 -11.10 -0.76
C PHE A 46 1.92 -11.41 -0.28
N ASP A 47 1.73 -11.44 1.03
CA ASP A 47 0.43 -11.63 1.66
C ASP A 47 0.30 -10.80 2.94
N PHE A 48 -0.94 -10.50 3.33
CA PHE A 48 -1.30 -9.89 4.60
C PHE A 48 -2.73 -10.29 4.98
N LYS A 49 -3.03 -10.29 6.28
CA LYS A 49 -4.30 -10.79 6.78
C LYS A 49 -5.42 -9.77 6.69
N ASP A 50 -5.15 -8.53 7.04
CA ASP A 50 -6.15 -7.49 7.15
C ASP A 50 -5.63 -6.11 6.79
N LEU A 51 -6.56 -5.23 6.43
CA LEU A 51 -6.32 -3.85 6.04
C LEU A 51 -7.14 -2.90 6.93
N ASP A 52 -6.45 -1.98 7.59
CA ASP A 52 -7.06 -0.87 8.29
C ASP A 52 -6.89 0.43 7.50
N LEU A 53 -8.00 1.08 7.20
CA LEU A 53 -8.06 2.39 6.55
C LEU A 53 -8.68 3.39 7.50
N SER A 54 -8.03 4.52 7.72
CA SER A 54 -8.58 5.62 8.51
C SER A 54 -8.42 6.95 7.79
N PHE A 55 -9.56 7.56 7.50
CA PHE A 55 -9.66 8.90 6.92
C PHE A 55 -9.97 9.96 7.99
N ILE A 56 -10.81 9.62 8.99
CA ILE A 56 -11.34 10.59 9.95
C ILE A 56 -10.29 10.99 10.97
N ARG A 57 -9.57 10.03 11.54
CA ARG A 57 -8.54 10.27 12.56
C ARG A 57 -7.27 10.92 12.01
N SER A 58 -7.06 10.81 10.71
CA SER A 58 -5.83 11.25 10.04
C SER A 58 -6.04 12.44 9.11
N PHE A 59 -7.27 12.97 9.01
CA PHE A 59 -7.58 14.10 8.12
C PHE A 59 -6.61 15.27 8.31
N PRO A 60 -6.09 15.87 7.22
CA PRO A 60 -6.34 15.62 5.81
C PRO A 60 -5.50 14.48 5.18
N SER A 61 -4.85 13.65 5.98
CA SER A 61 -4.08 12.50 5.51
C SER A 61 -4.93 11.23 5.54
N VAL A 62 -4.52 10.23 4.76
CA VAL A 62 -5.01 8.86 4.83
C VAL A 62 -4.01 8.01 5.60
N TYR A 63 -4.49 7.24 6.55
CA TYR A 63 -3.71 6.22 7.22
C TYR A 63 -4.12 4.85 6.73
N LEU A 64 -3.13 4.06 6.35
CA LEU A 64 -3.28 2.68 5.89
C LEU A 64 -2.38 1.81 6.76
N ALA A 65 -2.93 0.72 7.31
CA ALA A 65 -2.15 -0.31 7.97
C ALA A 65 -2.48 -1.68 7.37
N LEU A 66 -1.46 -2.38 6.91
CA LEU A 66 -1.53 -3.79 6.52
C LEU A 66 -1.10 -4.62 7.72
N ASN A 67 -1.95 -5.52 8.19
CA ASN A 67 -1.71 -6.33 9.38
C ASN A 67 -1.30 -7.75 9.01
N ASP A 68 -0.40 -8.36 9.81
CA ASP A 68 0.17 -9.68 9.59
C ASP A 68 0.75 -9.85 8.19
N VAL A 69 1.67 -8.96 7.84
CA VAL A 69 2.34 -8.94 6.53
C VAL A 69 3.40 -10.03 6.45
N SER A 70 3.47 -10.71 5.32
CA SER A 70 4.51 -11.69 5.01
C SER A 70 4.95 -11.62 3.54
N ILE A 71 6.24 -11.89 3.32
CA ILE A 71 6.82 -12.14 2.00
C ILE A 71 7.50 -13.51 2.08
N VAL A 72 6.99 -14.45 1.29
CA VAL A 72 7.46 -15.85 1.27
C VAL A 72 8.08 -16.14 -0.07
N GLY A 73 9.26 -16.76 -0.04
CA GLY A 73 9.99 -17.16 -1.24
C GLY A 73 9.23 -18.15 -2.11
N LYS A 74 9.57 -18.16 -3.39
CA LYS A 74 9.13 -19.14 -4.39
C LYS A 74 10.32 -19.96 -4.87
N ASP A 75 10.08 -20.93 -5.72
CA ASP A 75 11.09 -21.80 -6.35
C ASP A 75 12.03 -22.43 -5.32
N VAL A 76 13.32 -22.10 -5.39
CA VAL A 76 14.36 -22.67 -4.50
C VAL A 76 14.21 -22.22 -3.04
N PHE A 77 13.52 -21.11 -2.80
CA PHE A 77 13.23 -20.56 -1.47
C PHE A 77 11.78 -20.79 -1.03
N LYS A 78 11.11 -21.77 -1.65
CA LYS A 78 9.70 -22.04 -1.39
C LYS A 78 9.48 -22.42 0.08
N GLY A 79 8.65 -21.65 0.75
CA GLY A 79 8.32 -21.84 2.17
C GLY A 79 9.19 -21.03 3.12
N ASP A 80 10.31 -20.48 2.68
CA ASP A 80 11.12 -19.58 3.50
C ASP A 80 10.49 -18.20 3.56
N THR A 81 10.22 -17.70 4.76
CA THR A 81 9.70 -16.36 4.96
C THR A 81 10.85 -15.36 4.99
N LEU A 82 10.97 -14.55 3.95
CA LEU A 82 11.97 -13.48 3.85
C LEU A 82 11.69 -12.35 4.84
N ILE A 83 10.44 -11.88 4.85
CA ILE A 83 10.00 -10.78 5.73
C ILE A 83 8.66 -11.15 6.34
N SER A 84 8.51 -10.93 7.63
CA SER A 84 7.22 -10.87 8.30
C SER A 84 7.17 -9.65 9.21
N ALA A 85 5.98 -9.06 9.36
CA ALA A 85 5.76 -7.93 10.25
C ALA A 85 4.34 -7.96 10.80
N SER A 86 4.16 -7.60 12.07
CA SER A 86 2.82 -7.48 12.66
C SER A 86 1.99 -6.41 11.96
N SER A 87 2.63 -5.32 11.50
CA SER A 87 1.94 -4.31 10.69
C SER A 87 2.92 -3.48 9.86
N VAL A 88 2.50 -3.13 8.65
CA VAL A 88 3.12 -2.10 7.81
C VAL A 88 2.17 -0.91 7.76
N GLN A 89 2.63 0.25 8.19
CA GLN A 89 1.81 1.44 8.36
C GLN A 89 2.28 2.55 7.44
N ILE A 90 1.37 3.17 6.73
CA ILE A 90 1.64 4.27 5.81
C ILE A 90 0.67 5.42 6.10
N LYS A 91 1.19 6.64 6.14
CA LYS A 91 0.39 7.85 6.18
C LYS A 91 0.75 8.73 5.01
N ALA A 92 -0.26 9.11 4.22
CA ALA A 92 -0.08 9.87 3.00
C ALA A 92 -1.08 11.03 2.89
N GLU A 93 -0.77 12.05 2.10
CA GLU A 93 -1.67 13.17 1.85
C GLU A 93 -2.76 12.80 0.85
N PHE A 94 -4.01 12.72 1.32
CA PHE A 94 -5.16 12.31 0.51
C PHE A 94 -5.38 13.21 -0.73
N TRP A 95 -5.32 14.52 -0.54
CA TRP A 95 -5.57 15.45 -1.64
C TRP A 95 -4.51 15.36 -2.74
N LYS A 96 -3.25 15.18 -2.39
CA LYS A 96 -2.17 15.01 -3.38
C LYS A 96 -2.31 13.70 -4.14
N LEU A 97 -2.79 12.64 -3.49
CA LEU A 97 -3.06 11.36 -4.15
C LEU A 97 -4.10 11.50 -5.28
N ILE A 98 -5.15 12.30 -5.04
CA ILE A 98 -6.25 12.47 -6.01
C ILE A 98 -5.92 13.51 -7.08
N THR A 99 -5.23 14.59 -6.74
CA THR A 99 -5.08 15.75 -7.64
C THR A 99 -3.83 15.73 -8.49
N SER A 100 -2.73 15.18 -7.99
CA SER A 100 -1.42 15.29 -8.67
C SER A 100 -0.76 13.96 -9.02
N GLY A 101 -1.32 12.83 -8.56
CA GLY A 101 -0.68 11.52 -8.72
C GLY A 101 0.62 11.35 -7.92
N ASN A 102 1.22 12.44 -7.46
CA ASN A 102 2.43 12.46 -6.64
C ASN A 102 2.06 12.45 -5.16
N THR A 103 2.09 11.29 -4.54
CA THR A 103 1.78 11.15 -3.12
C THR A 103 3.03 11.35 -2.28
N GLN A 104 2.97 12.29 -1.33
CA GLN A 104 4.00 12.41 -0.30
C GLN A 104 3.64 11.46 0.84
N ILE A 105 4.52 10.47 1.08
CA ILE A 105 4.45 9.62 2.26
C ILE A 105 4.95 10.44 3.44
N LYS A 106 4.08 10.70 4.42
CA LYS A 106 4.41 11.44 5.65
C LYS A 106 4.92 10.55 6.77
N TYR A 107 4.55 9.29 6.73
CA TYR A 107 4.95 8.32 7.73
C TYR A 107 5.00 6.94 7.10
N PHE A 108 6.04 6.21 7.41
CA PHE A 108 6.18 4.78 7.14
C PHE A 108 6.61 4.10 8.44
N GLY A 109 5.86 3.10 8.86
CA GLY A 109 6.13 2.31 10.07
C GLY A 109 6.15 0.82 9.76
N LEU A 110 7.13 0.14 10.32
CA LEU A 110 7.24 -1.31 10.26
C LEU A 110 7.25 -1.82 11.70
N ILE A 111 6.21 -2.54 12.08
CA ILE A 111 5.99 -2.99 13.46
C ILE A 111 6.40 -4.44 13.61
N GLN A 112 7.30 -4.71 14.55
CA GLN A 112 7.85 -6.03 14.85
C GLN A 112 8.33 -6.78 13.60
N PRO A 113 9.21 -6.18 12.78
CA PRO A 113 9.73 -6.86 11.60
C PRO A 113 10.61 -8.02 12.00
N ARG A 114 10.52 -9.10 11.23
CA ARG A 114 11.45 -10.23 11.24
C ARG A 114 11.94 -10.43 9.83
N ILE A 115 13.25 -10.42 9.64
CA ILE A 115 13.88 -10.56 8.33
C ILE A 115 14.79 -11.77 8.38
N HIS A 116 14.63 -12.66 7.41
CA HIS A 116 15.45 -13.88 7.28
C HIS A 116 16.12 -13.90 5.91
N LEU A 117 17.40 -13.58 5.88
CA LEU A 117 18.22 -13.54 4.67
C LEU A 117 18.93 -14.88 4.46
N ILE A 118 18.77 -15.45 3.26
CA ILE A 118 19.39 -16.72 2.85
C ILE A 118 20.19 -16.47 1.59
N ALA A 119 21.47 -16.85 1.60
CA ALA A 119 22.31 -16.94 0.42
C ALA A 119 22.74 -18.38 0.21
N LEU A 120 22.53 -18.92 -0.98
CA LEU A 120 22.93 -20.27 -1.36
C LEU A 120 24.34 -20.29 -1.92
N LYS A 121 24.99 -21.45 -1.91
CA LYS A 121 26.36 -21.62 -2.43
C LYS A 121 26.48 -21.37 -3.95
N ASP A 122 25.37 -21.48 -4.67
CA ASP A 122 25.29 -21.17 -6.12
C ASP A 122 25.10 -19.68 -6.42
N GLY A 123 25.14 -18.83 -5.38
CA GLY A 123 25.01 -17.37 -5.51
C GLY A 123 23.58 -16.86 -5.50
N LYS A 124 22.56 -17.73 -5.45
CA LYS A 124 21.17 -17.28 -5.34
C LYS A 124 20.88 -16.75 -3.94
N VAL A 125 20.05 -15.73 -3.88
CA VAL A 125 19.67 -15.03 -2.64
C VAL A 125 18.16 -14.88 -2.57
N ASN A 126 17.60 -14.93 -1.36
CA ASN A 126 16.14 -14.86 -1.18
C ASN A 126 15.57 -13.44 -1.17
N TRP A 127 16.42 -12.41 -1.16
CA TRP A 127 15.99 -11.00 -1.19
C TRP A 127 15.94 -10.39 -2.59
N ASP A 128 16.40 -11.08 -3.61
CA ASP A 128 16.21 -10.70 -5.01
C ASP A 128 14.82 -11.15 -5.48
N ILE A 129 13.81 -10.36 -5.05
CA ILE A 129 12.39 -10.68 -5.21
C ILE A 129 11.68 -9.84 -6.27
N THR A 130 12.38 -8.91 -6.93
CA THR A 130 11.81 -8.10 -8.00
C THR A 130 11.85 -8.83 -9.33
N LYS A 131 10.73 -8.83 -10.06
CA LYS A 131 10.75 -9.29 -11.46
C LYS A 131 11.49 -8.27 -12.31
N PRO A 132 12.32 -8.70 -13.26
CA PRO A 132 12.91 -7.78 -14.23
C PRO A 132 11.78 -7.04 -14.96
N GLU A 133 11.87 -5.72 -15.02
CA GLU A 133 10.95 -4.92 -15.82
C GLU A 133 10.96 -5.43 -17.26
N LYS A 134 9.76 -5.71 -17.79
CA LYS A 134 9.61 -5.89 -19.23
C LYS A 134 10.03 -4.57 -19.85
N GLU A 135 11.11 -4.57 -20.61
CA GLU A 135 11.57 -3.41 -21.36
C GLU A 135 10.42 -2.86 -22.20
N THR A 136 9.71 -1.89 -21.68
CA THR A 136 8.90 -0.97 -22.47
C THR A 136 9.92 0.03 -23.02
N PRO A 137 10.00 0.29 -24.34
CA PRO A 137 10.97 1.21 -24.88
C PRO A 137 10.83 2.56 -24.17
N ALA A 138 11.88 2.90 -23.42
CA ALA A 138 11.93 4.04 -22.53
C ALA A 138 11.72 5.33 -23.31
N LYS A 139 10.62 6.02 -23.02
CA LYS A 139 10.66 7.48 -23.01
C LYS A 139 11.57 7.85 -21.84
N ALA A 140 12.70 8.45 -22.16
CA ALA A 140 13.63 8.97 -21.17
C ALA A 140 12.89 10.00 -20.30
N GLU A 141 12.46 9.56 -19.11
CA GLU A 141 12.11 10.44 -18.02
C GLU A 141 13.24 10.40 -17.01
N GLU A 142 13.79 11.57 -16.77
CA GLU A 142 14.90 11.83 -15.87
C GLU A 142 14.65 11.15 -14.51
N SER A 143 15.57 10.26 -14.15
CA SER A 143 15.63 9.64 -12.83
C SER A 143 15.87 10.73 -11.80
N SER A 144 14.82 11.15 -11.09
CA SER A 144 14.96 11.98 -9.89
C SER A 144 15.62 11.14 -8.80
N PRO A 145 16.82 11.49 -8.33
CA PRO A 145 17.44 10.76 -7.25
C PRO A 145 16.60 10.97 -5.98
N PHE A 146 16.21 9.88 -5.33
CA PHE A 146 15.59 9.91 -4.01
C PHE A 146 16.60 10.49 -3.02
N HIS A 147 16.42 11.74 -2.62
CA HIS A 147 17.15 12.35 -1.52
C HIS A 147 16.49 12.01 -0.18
N PHE A 148 17.07 11.06 0.56
CA PHE A 148 16.76 10.90 1.98
C PHE A 148 17.55 11.93 2.78
N SER A 149 16.89 12.91 3.37
CA SER A 149 17.46 13.80 4.39
C SER A 149 17.06 13.29 5.77
N LEU A 150 17.97 12.66 6.47
CA LEU A 150 17.85 12.37 7.91
C LEU A 150 18.24 13.63 8.68
N LYS A 151 17.31 14.17 9.47
CA LYS A 151 17.58 15.14 10.52
C LYS A 151 17.46 14.46 11.85
#